data_f2d189e15c728f29ad6387cde2b33b4b
#
_entry.id   f2d189e15c728f29ad6387cde2b33b4b
#
_cell.length_a   1.000
_cell.length_b   1.000
_cell.length_c   1.000
_cell.angle_alpha   90.00
_cell.angle_beta   90.00
_cell.angle_gamma   90.00
#
_symmetry.space_group_name_H-M   'P 1'
#
loop_
_entity.id
_entity.type
_entity.pdbx_description
1 polymer ?
#
loop_
_entity_poly.entity_id
_entity_poly.type
_entity_poly.pdbx_seq_one_letter_code
_entity_poly.pdbx_strand_id
1 'polypeptide(L)'
;MTSPYSLSRPGGVQGQVLGLARELRKLGVDVRVVGPCDGPPPEPGVVSVGPSVEWNSNGSVAPISPGRATARRTAEVMRSIEPDLVHLHEPAVPGPCLSALIGFSGPMVGTFHASGELLHMWTRPVLRSQMARLSARVVVSESALDTARANWYDAEYVVLWNGIEVERFATAVPTPAARPAAFFVGRHEPRKGLAVLLDAWRTLDRDAVLWVGGTGPQTEELRATAPANVEWLGALTDADRNARLRGATVLCAPSLGGESFGVVLLEGMAAGTPVVASAIEGYRNVARADVDALLVPPDDVRALRDALRRVFDDAALRDRLVAAGRTRAEEFSMARLAERYLELYERILVPVR
;
A
#
# COMPACT_ATOMS: atom_id res chain seq x y z
N MET A 1 7.83 -12.20 -11.41
CA MET A 1 7.68 -10.84 -10.84
C MET A 1 8.91 -10.51 -10.00
N THR A 2 9.33 -9.25 -9.94
CA THR A 2 10.45 -8.84 -9.07
C THR A 2 10.02 -7.77 -8.08
N SER A 3 10.52 -7.85 -6.84
CA SER A 3 10.36 -6.82 -5.81
C SER A 3 11.71 -6.19 -5.48
N PRO A 4 11.82 -4.86 -5.41
CA PRO A 4 13.06 -4.22 -5.00
C PRO A 4 13.29 -4.31 -3.50
N TYR A 5 12.20 -4.46 -2.72
CA TYR A 5 12.21 -4.43 -1.26
C TYR A 5 12.12 -5.82 -0.65
N SER A 6 12.67 -5.98 0.56
CA SER A 6 12.67 -7.24 1.27
C SER A 6 11.25 -7.80 1.49
N LEU A 7 10.99 -8.97 0.92
CA LEU A 7 9.69 -9.64 0.95
C LEU A 7 9.34 -10.22 2.33
N SER A 8 10.33 -10.39 3.22
CA SER A 8 10.13 -10.82 4.60
C SER A 8 9.84 -9.68 5.57
N ARG A 9 9.82 -8.43 5.07
CA ARG A 9 9.43 -7.24 5.86
C ARG A 9 8.09 -6.70 5.39
N PRO A 10 7.18 -6.30 6.30
CA PRO A 10 5.92 -5.66 5.93
C PRO A 10 6.16 -4.36 5.17
N GLY A 11 5.35 -4.10 4.14
CA GLY A 11 5.40 -2.86 3.37
C GLY A 11 4.34 -2.81 2.27
N GLY A 12 3.99 -1.60 1.84
CA GLY A 12 2.94 -1.41 0.84
C GLY A 12 3.24 -2.08 -0.50
N VAL A 13 4.44 -1.88 -1.05
CA VAL A 13 4.84 -2.49 -2.33
C VAL A 13 4.95 -4.01 -2.20
N GLN A 14 5.53 -4.51 -1.10
CA GLN A 14 5.65 -5.95 -0.84
C GLN A 14 4.27 -6.61 -0.79
N GLY A 15 3.31 -5.99 -0.10
CA GLY A 15 1.93 -6.46 -0.04
C GLY A 15 1.28 -6.51 -1.42
N GLN A 16 1.51 -5.50 -2.27
CA GLN A 16 1.00 -5.48 -3.65
C GLN A 16 1.63 -6.60 -4.49
N VAL A 17 2.94 -6.81 -4.41
CA VAL A 17 3.64 -7.86 -5.16
C VAL A 17 3.16 -9.25 -4.78
N LEU A 18 3.10 -9.54 -3.48
CA LEU A 18 2.69 -10.85 -2.97
C LEU A 18 1.20 -11.10 -3.21
N GLY A 19 0.34 -10.12 -2.97
CA GLY A 19 -1.09 -10.20 -3.21
C GLY A 19 -1.41 -10.46 -4.69
N LEU A 20 -0.81 -9.68 -5.59
CA LEU A 20 -0.97 -9.87 -7.03
C LEU A 20 -0.47 -11.25 -7.48
N ALA A 21 0.67 -11.71 -6.95
CA ALA A 21 1.20 -13.02 -7.28
C ALA A 21 0.25 -14.16 -6.85
N ARG A 22 -0.37 -14.04 -5.67
CA ARG A 22 -1.36 -15.01 -5.18
C ARG A 22 -2.58 -15.09 -6.10
N GLU A 23 -3.14 -13.94 -6.48
CA GLU A 23 -4.33 -13.91 -7.35
C GLU A 23 -4.02 -14.39 -8.78
N LEU A 24 -2.89 -14.01 -9.36
CA LEU A 24 -2.47 -14.52 -10.67
C LEU A 24 -2.28 -16.05 -10.67
N ARG A 25 -1.75 -16.64 -9.57
CA ARG A 25 -1.66 -18.09 -9.42
C ARG A 25 -3.03 -18.75 -9.38
N LYS A 26 -4.04 -18.14 -8.73
CA LYS A 26 -5.44 -18.62 -8.76
C LYS A 26 -6.03 -18.62 -10.18
N LEU A 27 -5.58 -17.69 -11.02
CA LEU A 27 -5.96 -17.62 -12.45
C LEU A 27 -5.15 -18.58 -13.33
N GLY A 28 -4.30 -19.45 -12.75
CA GLY A 28 -3.54 -20.47 -13.46
C GLY A 28 -2.18 -20.04 -14.01
N VAL A 29 -1.70 -18.85 -13.65
CA VAL A 29 -0.37 -18.36 -14.06
C VAL A 29 0.72 -18.92 -13.14
N ASP A 30 1.80 -19.51 -13.67
CA ASP A 30 2.98 -19.88 -12.86
C ASP A 30 3.79 -18.63 -12.51
N VAL A 31 3.51 -18.06 -11.36
CA VAL A 31 4.17 -16.83 -10.88
C VAL A 31 5.26 -17.17 -9.88
N ARG A 32 6.48 -16.75 -10.19
CA ARG A 32 7.61 -16.70 -9.25
C ARG A 32 7.87 -15.26 -8.83
N VAL A 33 8.04 -15.02 -7.54
CA VAL A 33 8.38 -13.68 -7.00
C VAL A 33 9.84 -13.68 -6.59
N VAL A 34 10.65 -12.81 -7.19
CA VAL A 34 12.10 -12.72 -6.95
C VAL A 34 12.39 -11.41 -6.22
N GLY A 35 12.98 -11.48 -5.05
CA GLY A 35 13.28 -10.31 -4.22
C GLY A 35 14.22 -10.60 -3.07
N PRO A 36 14.69 -9.56 -2.34
CA PRO A 36 15.44 -9.76 -1.11
C PRO A 36 14.58 -10.41 -0.02
N CYS A 37 15.21 -11.17 0.88
CA CYS A 37 14.57 -11.66 2.10
C CYS A 37 15.59 -11.62 3.24
N ASP A 38 15.22 -11.04 4.38
CA ASP A 38 16.05 -10.97 5.58
C ASP A 38 15.85 -12.22 6.50
N GLY A 39 15.00 -13.12 6.06
CA GLY A 39 14.66 -14.39 6.69
C GLY A 39 14.20 -15.40 5.64
N PRO A 40 13.51 -16.47 6.04
CA PRO A 40 12.94 -17.42 5.09
C PRO A 40 11.94 -16.70 4.16
N PRO A 41 11.78 -17.17 2.91
CA PRO A 41 10.74 -16.68 2.01
C PRO A 41 9.37 -16.75 2.69
N PRO A 42 8.54 -15.69 2.59
CA PRO A 42 7.28 -15.61 3.34
C PRO A 42 6.20 -16.59 2.84
N GLU A 43 6.30 -17.07 1.61
CA GLU A 43 5.35 -17.99 1.00
C GLU A 43 5.98 -18.81 -0.14
N PRO A 44 5.36 -19.93 -0.56
CA PRO A 44 5.80 -20.72 -1.72
C PRO A 44 5.84 -19.88 -2.99
N GLY A 45 6.83 -20.15 -3.86
CA GLY A 45 7.03 -19.40 -5.10
C GLY A 45 7.77 -18.08 -4.95
N VAL A 46 8.20 -17.72 -3.74
CA VAL A 46 9.15 -16.61 -3.50
C VAL A 46 10.58 -17.14 -3.54
N VAL A 47 11.42 -16.49 -4.31
CA VAL A 47 12.84 -16.81 -4.50
C VAL A 47 13.70 -15.66 -3.96
N SER A 48 14.45 -15.93 -2.90
CA SER A 48 15.36 -14.94 -2.31
C SER A 48 16.62 -14.74 -3.14
N VAL A 49 17.00 -13.48 -3.34
CA VAL A 49 18.29 -13.08 -3.95
C VAL A 49 19.33 -12.62 -2.93
N GLY A 50 19.05 -12.79 -1.64
CA GLY A 50 19.91 -12.42 -0.52
C GLY A 50 19.24 -11.46 0.45
N PRO A 51 19.94 -11.04 1.51
CA PRO A 51 19.42 -10.11 2.50
C PRO A 51 19.32 -8.68 1.95
N SER A 52 18.53 -7.86 2.64
CA SER A 52 18.46 -6.43 2.36
C SER A 52 19.43 -5.61 3.22
N VAL A 53 19.68 -4.38 2.78
CA VAL A 53 20.30 -3.32 3.56
C VAL A 53 19.36 -2.14 3.64
N GLU A 54 19.43 -1.39 4.72
CA GLU A 54 18.61 -0.19 4.89
C GLU A 54 19.13 0.94 4.02
N TRP A 55 18.25 1.49 3.19
CA TRP A 55 18.53 2.58 2.28
C TRP A 55 17.60 3.75 2.56
N ASN A 56 18.16 4.90 2.93
CA ASN A 56 17.38 6.11 3.16
C ASN A 56 16.98 6.74 1.83
N SER A 57 15.69 6.87 1.58
CA SER A 57 15.12 7.51 0.39
C SER A 57 13.84 8.26 0.73
N ASN A 58 13.75 9.52 0.35
CA ASN A 58 12.55 10.36 0.50
C ASN A 58 11.97 10.37 1.93
N GLY A 59 12.83 10.43 2.96
CA GLY A 59 12.40 10.42 4.36
C GLY A 59 11.89 9.07 4.87
N SER A 60 12.06 7.99 4.09
CA SER A 60 11.72 6.62 4.46
C SER A 60 12.94 5.71 4.37
N VAL A 61 12.95 4.65 5.16
CA VAL A 61 13.98 3.60 5.10
C VAL A 61 13.44 2.45 4.24
N ALA A 62 14.11 2.19 3.12
CA ALA A 62 13.77 1.13 2.18
C ALA A 62 14.73 -0.07 2.33
N PRO A 63 14.23 -1.30 2.59
CA PRO A 63 15.06 -2.50 2.71
C PRO A 63 15.38 -3.07 1.31
N ILE A 64 16.43 -2.58 0.64
CA ILE A 64 16.84 -2.99 -0.71
C ILE A 64 18.06 -3.90 -0.69
N SER A 65 18.34 -4.59 -1.81
CA SER A 65 19.53 -5.42 -1.96
C SER A 65 20.33 -5.01 -3.22
N PRO A 66 21.13 -3.94 -3.13
CA PRO A 66 21.93 -3.48 -4.25
C PRO A 66 23.22 -4.31 -4.41
N GLY A 67 23.87 -4.18 -5.56
CA GLY A 67 25.23 -4.67 -5.78
C GLY A 67 25.35 -5.90 -6.67
N ARG A 68 26.61 -6.29 -6.92
CA ARG A 68 26.96 -7.32 -7.93
C ARG A 68 26.51 -8.73 -7.54
N ALA A 69 26.49 -9.05 -6.25
CA ALA A 69 26.04 -10.37 -5.76
C ALA A 69 24.56 -10.59 -6.07
N THR A 70 23.72 -9.59 -5.76
CA THR A 70 22.30 -9.61 -6.08
C THR A 70 22.05 -9.66 -7.58
N ALA A 71 22.79 -8.88 -8.36
CA ALA A 71 22.67 -8.90 -9.82
C ALA A 71 22.99 -10.28 -10.39
N ARG A 72 24.08 -10.92 -9.93
CA ARG A 72 24.45 -12.28 -10.35
C ARG A 72 23.36 -13.28 -9.96
N ARG A 73 22.89 -13.24 -8.71
CA ARG A 73 21.86 -14.16 -8.23
C ARG A 73 20.54 -13.97 -8.99
N THR A 74 20.15 -12.73 -9.27
CA THR A 74 18.98 -12.43 -10.09
C THR A 74 19.10 -13.04 -11.49
N ALA A 75 20.26 -12.89 -12.14
CA ALA A 75 20.51 -13.47 -13.47
C ALA A 75 20.50 -15.01 -13.44
N GLU A 76 21.02 -15.64 -12.38
CA GLU A 76 20.97 -17.11 -12.19
C GLU A 76 19.51 -17.58 -12.07
N VAL A 77 18.71 -16.89 -11.25
CA VAL A 77 17.29 -17.18 -11.05
C VAL A 77 16.50 -17.01 -12.35
N MET A 78 16.71 -15.91 -13.09
CA MET A 78 16.03 -15.66 -14.37
C MET A 78 16.33 -16.78 -15.39
N ARG A 79 17.58 -17.22 -15.46
CA ARG A 79 17.98 -18.34 -16.35
C ARG A 79 17.38 -19.68 -15.94
N SER A 80 17.18 -19.93 -14.64
CA SER A 80 16.60 -21.18 -14.15
C SER A 80 15.08 -21.23 -14.27
N ILE A 81 14.42 -20.07 -14.27
CA ILE A 81 12.95 -19.97 -14.37
C ILE A 81 12.53 -19.90 -15.85
N GLU A 82 13.37 -19.30 -16.73
CA GLU A 82 13.06 -19.05 -18.14
C GLU A 82 11.67 -18.37 -18.33
N PRO A 83 11.43 -17.18 -17.71
CA PRO A 83 10.11 -16.59 -17.72
C PRO A 83 9.71 -16.08 -19.11
N ASP A 84 8.45 -16.29 -19.50
CA ASP A 84 7.87 -15.72 -20.72
C ASP A 84 7.78 -14.19 -20.64
N LEU A 85 7.55 -13.65 -19.43
CA LEU A 85 7.44 -12.22 -19.15
C LEU A 85 8.01 -11.91 -17.76
N VAL A 86 8.69 -10.77 -17.62
CA VAL A 86 9.16 -10.26 -16.33
C VAL A 86 8.39 -9.00 -15.94
N HIS A 87 7.73 -9.04 -14.79
CA HIS A 87 7.06 -7.87 -14.22
C HIS A 87 7.93 -7.27 -13.10
N LEU A 88 8.33 -6.02 -13.28
CA LEU A 88 9.24 -5.26 -12.42
C LEU A 88 8.46 -4.25 -11.58
N HIS A 89 8.46 -4.39 -10.27
CA HIS A 89 7.94 -3.34 -9.38
C HIS A 89 9.05 -2.36 -9.02
N GLU A 90 8.87 -1.07 -9.30
CA GLU A 90 9.91 -0.04 -9.20
C GLU A 90 11.18 -0.38 -10.02
N PRO A 91 11.11 -0.39 -11.34
CA PRO A 91 12.18 -0.89 -12.22
C PRO A 91 13.55 -0.23 -12.02
N ALA A 92 13.59 1.05 -11.59
CA ALA A 92 14.81 1.83 -11.39
C ALA A 92 15.49 1.59 -10.05
N VAL A 93 14.83 0.93 -9.08
CA VAL A 93 15.40 0.73 -7.75
C VAL A 93 16.55 -0.29 -7.83
N PRO A 94 17.73 0.04 -7.27
CA PRO A 94 18.88 -0.87 -7.25
C PRO A 94 18.54 -2.20 -6.57
N GLY A 95 18.92 -3.29 -7.23
CA GLY A 95 18.63 -4.64 -6.75
C GLY A 95 18.08 -5.54 -7.85
N PRO A 96 17.18 -6.49 -7.53
CA PRO A 96 16.70 -7.45 -8.51
C PRO A 96 15.92 -6.80 -9.67
N CYS A 97 15.16 -5.72 -9.42
CA CYS A 97 14.37 -5.05 -10.45
C CYS A 97 15.28 -4.40 -11.51
N LEU A 98 16.25 -3.59 -11.09
CA LEU A 98 17.21 -2.97 -12.00
C LEU A 98 18.08 -4.02 -12.69
N SER A 99 18.47 -5.08 -11.98
CA SER A 99 19.27 -6.17 -12.55
C SER A 99 18.52 -6.92 -13.66
N ALA A 100 17.23 -7.20 -13.44
CA ALA A 100 16.39 -7.82 -14.45
C ALA A 100 16.10 -6.87 -15.63
N LEU A 101 15.83 -5.58 -15.35
CA LEU A 101 15.64 -4.56 -16.38
C LEU A 101 16.84 -4.48 -17.36
N ILE A 102 18.07 -4.58 -16.84
CA ILE A 102 19.29 -4.52 -17.65
C ILE A 102 19.55 -5.86 -18.33
N GLY A 103 19.41 -6.98 -17.63
CA GLY A 103 19.90 -8.30 -18.04
C GLY A 103 18.90 -9.18 -18.77
N PHE A 104 17.60 -8.90 -18.69
CA PHE A 104 16.58 -9.70 -19.38
C PHE A 104 16.26 -9.11 -20.75
N SER A 105 16.12 -9.97 -21.77
CA SER A 105 15.89 -9.56 -23.16
C SER A 105 14.46 -9.84 -23.66
N GLY A 106 13.64 -10.53 -22.89
CA GLY A 106 12.24 -10.79 -23.21
C GLY A 106 11.29 -9.65 -22.84
N PRO A 107 9.97 -9.88 -22.98
CA PRO A 107 8.94 -8.91 -22.63
C PRO A 107 8.98 -8.50 -21.14
N MET A 108 8.85 -7.20 -20.87
CA MET A 108 8.88 -6.66 -19.51
C MET A 108 7.74 -5.68 -19.26
N VAL A 109 7.10 -5.80 -18.11
CA VAL A 109 6.17 -4.80 -17.55
C VAL A 109 6.85 -4.08 -16.39
N GLY A 110 6.76 -2.77 -16.36
CA GLY A 110 7.24 -1.97 -15.22
C GLY A 110 6.08 -1.32 -14.47
N THR A 111 5.95 -1.57 -13.17
CA THR A 111 4.99 -0.86 -12.31
C THR A 111 5.69 0.13 -11.40
N PHE A 112 5.23 1.38 -11.43
CA PHE A 112 5.75 2.51 -10.66
C PHE A 112 4.79 2.84 -9.52
N HIS A 113 5.29 2.73 -8.28
CA HIS A 113 4.54 2.97 -7.05
C HIS A 113 4.90 4.30 -6.39
N ALA A 114 6.11 4.81 -6.66
CA ALA A 114 6.63 6.01 -6.03
C ALA A 114 5.92 7.26 -6.53
N SER A 115 5.63 8.17 -5.60
CA SER A 115 5.24 9.55 -5.86
C SER A 115 6.27 10.49 -5.24
N GLY A 116 6.60 11.59 -5.94
CA GLY A 116 7.57 12.60 -5.49
C GLY A 116 8.91 12.56 -6.22
N GLU A 117 9.89 13.31 -5.73
CA GLU A 117 11.20 13.42 -6.37
C GLU A 117 12.02 12.13 -6.24
N LEU A 118 12.52 11.62 -7.36
CA LEU A 118 13.44 10.48 -7.39
C LEU A 118 14.88 10.95 -7.32
N LEU A 119 15.61 10.51 -6.31
CA LEU A 119 16.99 10.96 -5.99
C LEU A 119 18.08 10.64 -7.02
N HIS A 120 17.78 9.93 -8.12
CA HIS A 120 18.79 9.41 -9.05
C HIS A 120 19.02 10.29 -10.29
N MET A 121 19.24 11.59 -10.10
CA MET A 121 19.46 12.54 -11.21
C MET A 121 20.61 12.15 -12.16
N TRP A 122 21.70 11.60 -11.64
CA TRP A 122 22.93 11.32 -12.42
C TRP A 122 22.85 10.09 -13.33
N THR A 123 22.00 9.12 -13.02
CA THR A 123 21.83 7.88 -13.79
C THR A 123 20.69 7.94 -14.79
N ARG A 124 19.92 9.02 -14.83
CA ARG A 124 18.74 9.18 -15.66
C ARG A 124 18.93 8.87 -17.16
N PRO A 125 19.99 9.34 -17.85
CA PRO A 125 20.11 9.07 -19.29
C PRO A 125 20.22 7.57 -19.60
N VAL A 126 21.05 6.85 -18.83
CA VAL A 126 21.26 5.41 -19.00
C VAL A 126 19.98 4.63 -18.64
N LEU A 127 19.34 4.98 -17.52
CA LEU A 127 18.10 4.33 -17.09
C LEU A 127 16.94 4.61 -18.04
N ARG A 128 16.86 5.78 -18.64
CA ARG A 128 15.85 6.10 -19.67
C ARG A 128 15.89 5.13 -20.85
N SER A 129 17.07 4.81 -21.35
CA SER A 129 17.20 3.84 -22.45
C SER A 129 16.73 2.44 -22.04
N GLN A 130 17.00 2.03 -20.80
CA GLN A 130 16.50 0.75 -20.27
C GLN A 130 14.98 0.77 -20.06
N MET A 131 14.42 1.86 -19.56
CA MET A 131 12.97 2.03 -19.41
C MET A 131 12.23 2.00 -20.75
N ALA A 132 12.88 2.42 -21.84
CA ALA A 132 12.30 2.33 -23.18
C ALA A 132 12.05 0.87 -23.64
N ARG A 133 12.75 -0.09 -23.07
CA ARG A 133 12.59 -1.54 -23.36
C ARG A 133 11.35 -2.15 -22.72
N LEU A 134 10.71 -1.47 -21.77
CA LEU A 134 9.48 -1.99 -21.16
C LEU A 134 8.37 -2.09 -22.21
N SER A 135 7.79 -3.28 -22.35
CA SER A 135 6.66 -3.56 -23.23
C SER A 135 5.38 -2.84 -22.77
N ALA A 136 5.23 -2.66 -21.44
CA ALA A 136 4.19 -1.82 -20.87
C ALA A 136 4.70 -1.13 -19.59
N ARG A 137 4.13 0.04 -19.31
CA ARG A 137 4.40 0.87 -18.14
C ARG A 137 3.10 1.07 -17.38
N VAL A 138 3.09 0.67 -16.13
CA VAL A 138 1.93 0.77 -15.25
C VAL A 138 2.24 1.75 -14.12
N VAL A 139 1.28 2.59 -13.78
CA VAL A 139 1.34 3.49 -12.62
C VAL A 139 0.16 3.19 -11.69
N VAL A 140 0.37 3.30 -10.40
CA VAL A 140 -0.64 2.94 -9.39
C VAL A 140 -1.52 4.11 -8.93
N SER A 141 -1.26 5.31 -9.44
CA SER A 141 -2.02 6.52 -9.12
C SER A 141 -1.70 7.65 -10.11
N GLU A 142 -2.51 8.70 -10.14
CA GLU A 142 -2.21 9.91 -10.91
C GLU A 142 -0.92 10.57 -10.44
N SER A 143 -0.70 10.64 -9.13
CA SER A 143 0.55 11.17 -8.56
C SER A 143 1.79 10.35 -8.96
N ALA A 144 1.65 9.02 -9.09
CA ALA A 144 2.72 8.17 -9.62
C ALA A 144 2.91 8.40 -11.13
N LEU A 145 1.84 8.70 -11.88
CA LEU A 145 1.91 9.05 -13.30
C LEU A 145 2.70 10.34 -13.51
N ASP A 146 2.38 11.40 -12.77
CA ASP A 146 3.09 12.67 -12.84
C ASP A 146 4.58 12.49 -12.51
N THR A 147 4.87 11.72 -11.46
CA THR A 147 6.24 11.37 -11.07
C THR A 147 6.97 10.60 -12.17
N ALA A 148 6.32 9.60 -12.77
CA ALA A 148 6.92 8.79 -13.82
C ALA A 148 7.20 9.62 -15.08
N ARG A 149 6.28 10.46 -15.51
CA ARG A 149 6.45 11.39 -16.65
C ARG A 149 7.58 12.37 -16.42
N ALA A 150 7.63 13.00 -15.25
CA ALA A 150 8.67 13.97 -14.90
C ALA A 150 10.08 13.36 -14.86
N ASN A 151 10.21 12.09 -14.42
CA ASN A 151 11.50 11.46 -14.21
C ASN A 151 11.99 10.62 -15.39
N TRP A 152 11.09 9.94 -16.10
CA TRP A 152 11.51 9.00 -17.15
C TRP A 152 11.32 9.59 -18.55
N TYR A 153 10.11 9.69 -19.04
CA TYR A 153 9.74 10.44 -20.23
C TYR A 153 8.23 10.41 -20.45
N ASP A 154 7.75 11.24 -21.33
CA ASP A 154 6.37 11.25 -21.76
C ASP A 154 6.11 10.04 -22.68
N ALA A 155 5.57 9.01 -22.10
CA ALA A 155 5.22 7.76 -22.76
C ALA A 155 3.79 7.37 -22.40
N GLU A 156 3.27 6.37 -23.06
CA GLU A 156 2.00 5.78 -22.68
C GLU A 156 2.16 4.98 -21.37
N TYR A 157 1.30 5.29 -20.42
CA TYR A 157 1.19 4.61 -19.12
C TYR A 157 -0.22 4.09 -18.93
N VAL A 158 -0.34 2.86 -18.44
CA VAL A 158 -1.61 2.29 -18.02
C VAL A 158 -1.78 2.56 -16.53
N VAL A 159 -2.90 3.14 -16.13
CA VAL A 159 -3.23 3.33 -14.71
C VAL A 159 -3.91 2.06 -14.20
N LEU A 160 -3.23 1.32 -13.33
CA LEU A 160 -3.78 0.19 -12.58
C LEU A 160 -3.56 0.45 -11.08
N TRP A 161 -4.65 0.81 -10.42
CA TRP A 161 -4.66 1.16 -9.00
C TRP A 161 -4.20 -0.01 -8.12
N ASN A 162 -3.61 0.29 -6.96
CA ASN A 162 -3.26 -0.73 -5.99
C ASN A 162 -4.49 -1.57 -5.59
N GLY A 163 -4.30 -2.88 -5.50
CA GLY A 163 -5.33 -3.82 -5.09
C GLY A 163 -5.34 -4.08 -3.59
N ILE A 164 -6.48 -4.61 -3.10
CA ILE A 164 -6.63 -5.09 -1.73
C ILE A 164 -7.17 -6.51 -1.72
N GLU A 165 -6.66 -7.34 -0.80
CA GLU A 165 -7.18 -8.69 -0.55
C GLU A 165 -8.44 -8.61 0.33
N VAL A 166 -9.59 -8.32 -0.28
CA VAL A 166 -10.85 -8.00 0.42
C VAL A 166 -11.24 -9.08 1.42
N GLU A 167 -11.19 -10.35 1.03
CA GLU A 167 -11.56 -11.48 1.90
C GLU A 167 -10.74 -11.54 3.18
N ARG A 168 -9.46 -11.18 3.12
CA ARG A 168 -8.56 -11.17 4.26
C ARG A 168 -9.04 -10.25 5.38
N PHE A 169 -9.71 -9.17 5.05
CA PHE A 169 -10.30 -8.21 5.99
C PHE A 169 -11.74 -8.58 6.33
N ALA A 170 -12.52 -9.00 5.33
CA ALA A 170 -13.93 -9.33 5.50
C ALA A 170 -14.16 -10.56 6.39
N THR A 171 -13.25 -11.53 6.41
CA THR A 171 -13.36 -12.76 7.20
C THR A 171 -12.60 -12.75 8.52
N ALA A 172 -11.86 -11.69 8.82
CA ALA A 172 -11.12 -11.58 10.08
C ALA A 172 -12.08 -11.69 11.29
N VAL A 173 -11.64 -12.42 12.32
CA VAL A 173 -12.41 -12.49 13.59
C VAL A 173 -12.25 -11.14 14.29
N PRO A 174 -13.37 -10.42 14.57
CA PRO A 174 -13.27 -9.10 15.17
C PRO A 174 -12.71 -9.15 16.60
N THR A 175 -11.83 -8.23 16.95
CA THR A 175 -11.48 -8.01 18.35
C THR A 175 -12.67 -7.41 19.07
N PRO A 176 -13.17 -8.03 20.14
CA PRO A 176 -14.26 -7.47 20.90
C PRO A 176 -13.83 -6.15 21.58
N ALA A 177 -14.70 -5.17 21.56
CA ALA A 177 -14.53 -3.91 22.26
C ALA A 177 -15.58 -3.79 23.36
N ALA A 178 -15.17 -3.48 24.58
CA ALA A 178 -16.08 -3.27 25.71
C ALA A 178 -16.92 -1.98 25.55
N ARG A 179 -16.41 -1.05 24.74
CA ARG A 179 -17.03 0.24 24.38
C ARG A 179 -16.85 0.49 22.90
N PRO A 180 -17.67 1.37 22.26
CA PRO A 180 -17.44 1.78 20.89
C PRO A 180 -15.98 2.23 20.68
N ALA A 181 -15.32 1.72 19.64
CA ALA A 181 -13.90 1.94 19.41
C ALA A 181 -13.65 2.72 18.11
N ALA A 182 -12.84 3.79 18.19
CA ALA A 182 -12.18 4.33 17.02
C ALA A 182 -10.82 3.64 16.86
N PHE A 183 -10.39 3.39 15.63
CA PHE A 183 -9.10 2.79 15.36
C PHE A 183 -8.26 3.68 14.45
N PHE A 184 -7.06 3.97 14.88
CA PHE A 184 -5.99 4.56 14.07
C PHE A 184 -4.89 3.52 13.88
N VAL A 185 -4.39 3.36 12.67
CA VAL A 185 -3.24 2.49 12.38
C VAL A 185 -2.29 3.15 11.39
N GLY A 186 -1.03 3.23 11.77
CA GLY A 186 0.02 3.84 10.93
C GLY A 186 1.28 4.15 11.72
N ARG A 187 2.29 4.68 11.01
CA ARG A 187 3.48 5.22 11.66
C ARG A 187 3.13 6.51 12.41
N HIS A 188 3.65 6.68 13.61
CA HIS A 188 3.44 7.90 14.40
C HIS A 188 4.41 8.99 13.94
N GLU A 189 4.11 9.58 12.79
CA GLU A 189 4.83 10.67 12.11
C GLU A 189 3.88 11.87 11.96
N PRO A 190 4.39 13.12 11.95
CA PRO A 190 3.55 14.32 11.84
C PRO A 190 2.54 14.24 10.68
N ARG A 191 2.98 13.77 9.50
CA ARG A 191 2.13 13.67 8.31
C ARG A 191 0.92 12.73 8.46
N LYS A 192 0.94 11.79 9.41
CA LYS A 192 -0.16 10.85 9.68
C LYS A 192 -1.27 11.45 10.55
N GLY A 193 -1.06 12.64 11.12
CA GLY A 193 -2.07 13.42 11.81
C GLY A 193 -2.59 12.82 13.13
N LEU A 194 -1.82 11.89 13.77
CA LEU A 194 -2.24 11.33 15.05
C LEU A 194 -2.42 12.40 16.13
N ALA A 195 -1.61 13.46 16.13
CA ALA A 195 -1.78 14.60 17.04
C ALA A 195 -3.16 15.27 16.87
N VAL A 196 -3.58 15.52 15.63
CA VAL A 196 -4.90 16.10 15.31
C VAL A 196 -6.02 15.20 15.79
N LEU A 197 -5.87 13.88 15.65
CA LEU A 197 -6.85 12.92 16.17
C LEU A 197 -6.93 12.95 17.69
N LEU A 198 -5.80 13.01 18.40
CA LEU A 198 -5.78 13.10 19.85
C LEU A 198 -6.42 14.40 20.35
N ASP A 199 -6.22 15.51 19.66
CA ASP A 199 -6.85 16.80 19.99
C ASP A 199 -8.37 16.74 19.75
N ALA A 200 -8.84 16.13 18.66
CA ALA A 200 -10.25 15.89 18.40
C ALA A 200 -10.85 14.95 19.45
N TRP A 201 -10.10 13.91 19.83
CA TRP A 201 -10.52 12.91 20.81
C TRP A 201 -10.71 13.47 22.21
N ARG A 202 -9.85 14.40 22.67
CA ARG A 202 -9.99 15.09 23.97
C ARG A 202 -11.31 15.82 24.14
N THR A 203 -11.88 16.30 23.05
CA THR A 203 -13.12 17.07 23.04
C THR A 203 -14.33 16.26 22.56
N LEU A 204 -14.12 14.98 22.27
CA LEU A 204 -15.18 14.04 21.92
C LEU A 204 -15.84 13.52 23.20
N ASP A 205 -16.99 14.11 23.58
CA ASP A 205 -17.76 13.71 24.75
C ASP A 205 -18.52 12.40 24.49
N ARG A 206 -17.83 11.27 24.63
CA ARG A 206 -18.37 9.90 24.40
C ARG A 206 -17.68 8.88 25.29
N ASP A 207 -18.44 7.92 25.78
CA ASP A 207 -17.89 6.69 26.38
C ASP A 207 -17.41 5.75 25.27
N ALA A 208 -16.19 6.01 24.81
CA ALA A 208 -15.55 5.29 23.70
C ALA A 208 -14.05 5.12 23.99
N VAL A 209 -13.41 4.22 23.27
CA VAL A 209 -11.96 3.98 23.33
C VAL A 209 -11.31 4.32 21.98
N LEU A 210 -10.11 4.90 22.02
CA LEU A 210 -9.28 5.07 20.84
C LEU A 210 -8.17 4.02 20.85
N TRP A 211 -8.20 3.11 19.88
CA TRP A 211 -7.11 2.18 19.63
C TRP A 211 -6.08 2.82 18.71
N VAL A 212 -4.83 2.86 19.15
CA VAL A 212 -3.71 3.43 18.38
C VAL A 212 -2.70 2.33 18.08
N GLY A 213 -2.71 1.85 16.83
CA GLY A 213 -1.79 0.85 16.31
C GLY A 213 -0.62 1.48 15.55
N GLY A 214 0.56 0.88 15.73
CA GLY A 214 1.80 1.33 15.12
C GLY A 214 2.77 1.97 16.11
N THR A 215 3.90 2.42 15.60
CA THR A 215 4.95 3.14 16.33
C THR A 215 5.61 4.15 15.41
N GLY A 216 6.36 5.11 15.97
CA GLY A 216 7.11 6.10 15.20
C GLY A 216 7.79 7.14 16.08
N PRO A 217 8.44 8.12 15.48
CA PRO A 217 9.20 9.15 16.22
C PRO A 217 8.38 9.93 17.26
N GLN A 218 7.08 10.11 17.01
CA GLN A 218 6.19 10.88 17.91
C GLN A 218 5.53 10.01 18.99
N THR A 219 5.77 8.69 19.04
CA THR A 219 5.02 7.79 19.94
C THR A 219 5.07 8.23 21.40
N GLU A 220 6.25 8.44 21.96
CA GLU A 220 6.43 8.75 23.38
C GLU A 220 5.87 10.14 23.74
N GLU A 221 6.10 11.13 22.88
CA GLU A 221 5.57 12.48 23.05
C GLU A 221 4.03 12.50 23.09
N LEU A 222 3.40 11.87 22.11
CA LEU A 222 1.94 11.81 22.00
C LEU A 222 1.32 10.98 23.12
N ARG A 223 1.98 9.90 23.52
CA ARG A 223 1.53 9.05 24.62
C ARG A 223 1.52 9.78 25.95
N ALA A 224 2.54 10.61 26.22
CA ALA A 224 2.65 11.37 27.46
C ALA A 224 1.50 12.37 27.67
N THR A 225 0.87 12.82 26.60
CA THR A 225 -0.20 13.83 26.64
C THR A 225 -1.58 13.27 26.25
N ALA A 226 -1.68 12.00 25.92
CA ALA A 226 -2.92 11.39 25.44
C ALA A 226 -3.99 11.30 26.55
N PRO A 227 -5.29 11.36 26.20
CA PRO A 227 -6.38 11.04 27.13
C PRO A 227 -6.29 9.61 27.67
N ALA A 228 -6.86 9.40 28.86
CA ALA A 228 -6.81 8.11 29.55
C ALA A 228 -7.55 6.96 28.81
N ASN A 229 -8.49 7.27 27.92
CA ASN A 229 -9.25 6.32 27.12
C ASN A 229 -8.56 6.03 25.75
N VAL A 230 -7.27 6.23 25.64
CA VAL A 230 -6.44 5.84 24.49
C VAL A 230 -5.65 4.57 24.82
N GLU A 231 -5.86 3.52 24.04
CA GLU A 231 -5.12 2.25 24.15
C GLU A 231 -4.03 2.20 23.08
N TRP A 232 -2.76 2.20 23.52
CA TRP A 232 -1.59 2.10 22.66
C TRP A 232 -1.23 0.65 22.41
N LEU A 233 -1.43 0.19 21.17
CA LEU A 233 -1.28 -1.21 20.79
C LEU A 233 0.14 -1.58 20.33
N GLY A 234 0.99 -0.58 20.05
CA GLY A 234 2.31 -0.82 19.47
C GLY A 234 2.25 -1.37 18.05
N ALA A 235 3.32 -2.04 17.64
CA ALA A 235 3.37 -2.71 16.33
C ALA A 235 2.40 -3.91 16.34
N LEU A 236 1.52 -3.96 15.33
CA LEU A 236 0.53 -5.01 15.18
C LEU A 236 0.97 -6.02 14.12
N THR A 237 0.65 -7.29 14.34
CA THR A 237 0.66 -8.27 13.27
C THR A 237 -0.48 -7.97 12.27
N ASP A 238 -0.39 -8.51 11.08
CA ASP A 238 -1.48 -8.36 10.10
C ASP A 238 -2.81 -8.94 10.62
N ALA A 239 -2.76 -10.08 11.33
CA ALA A 239 -3.93 -10.69 11.94
C ALA A 239 -4.58 -9.77 13.00
N ASP A 240 -3.76 -9.21 13.90
CA ASP A 240 -4.25 -8.30 14.94
C ASP A 240 -4.81 -7.01 14.34
N ARG A 241 -4.13 -6.45 13.32
CA ARG A 241 -4.60 -5.26 12.60
C ARG A 241 -5.97 -5.50 11.96
N ASN A 242 -6.13 -6.62 11.25
CA ASN A 242 -7.39 -6.97 10.59
C ASN A 242 -8.51 -7.22 11.62
N ALA A 243 -8.20 -7.89 12.73
CA ALA A 243 -9.13 -8.11 13.83
C ALA A 243 -9.59 -6.80 14.49
N ARG A 244 -8.66 -5.84 14.68
CA ARG A 244 -8.97 -4.50 15.20
C ARG A 244 -9.80 -3.68 14.21
N LEU A 245 -9.45 -3.69 12.91
CA LEU A 245 -10.27 -3.06 11.87
C LEU A 245 -11.70 -3.58 11.94
N ARG A 246 -11.87 -4.89 11.95
CA ARG A 246 -13.18 -5.54 11.96
C ARG A 246 -13.99 -5.28 13.24
N GLY A 247 -13.32 -5.07 14.38
CA GLY A 247 -13.95 -4.80 15.68
C GLY A 247 -14.20 -3.32 15.96
N ALA A 248 -13.63 -2.42 15.17
CA ALA A 248 -13.78 -0.98 15.38
C ALA A 248 -15.14 -0.46 14.90
N THR A 249 -15.68 0.53 15.60
CA THR A 249 -16.87 1.29 15.19
C THR A 249 -16.54 2.23 14.05
N VAL A 250 -15.28 2.73 13.99
CA VAL A 250 -14.79 3.65 12.97
C VAL A 250 -13.29 3.53 12.79
N LEU A 251 -12.82 3.50 11.55
CA LEU A 251 -11.42 3.76 11.20
C LEU A 251 -11.21 5.25 11.02
N CYS A 252 -10.19 5.80 11.68
CA CYS A 252 -9.80 7.20 11.52
C CYS A 252 -8.43 7.31 10.86
N ALA A 253 -8.37 7.99 9.70
CA ALA A 253 -7.16 8.21 8.91
C ALA A 253 -6.94 9.71 8.67
N PRO A 254 -6.45 10.48 9.68
CA PRO A 254 -6.40 11.94 9.66
C PRO A 254 -5.11 12.48 9.06
N SER A 255 -4.54 11.81 8.05
CA SER A 255 -3.26 12.23 7.45
C SER A 255 -3.30 13.66 6.93
N LEU A 256 -2.22 14.39 7.14
CA LEU A 256 -2.06 15.78 6.69
C LEU A 256 -1.60 15.87 5.23
N GLY A 257 -1.01 14.80 4.70
CA GLY A 257 -0.53 14.70 3.33
C GLY A 257 0.41 13.52 3.14
N GLY A 258 1.02 13.41 1.94
CA GLY A 258 2.03 12.40 1.65
C GLY A 258 1.49 10.96 1.51
N GLU A 259 0.21 10.81 1.26
CA GLU A 259 -0.41 9.52 0.90
C GLU A 259 -0.61 9.47 -0.62
N SER A 260 -0.07 8.43 -1.25
CA SER A 260 -0.17 8.27 -2.70
C SER A 260 -1.50 7.69 -3.15
N PHE A 261 -2.14 6.83 -2.32
CA PHE A 261 -3.35 6.12 -2.74
C PHE A 261 -4.42 5.95 -1.64
N GLY A 262 -4.03 5.63 -0.40
CA GLY A 262 -4.99 5.43 0.69
C GLY A 262 -5.44 3.98 0.89
N VAL A 263 -4.53 3.02 0.74
CA VAL A 263 -4.81 1.57 0.95
C VAL A 263 -5.48 1.31 2.30
N VAL A 264 -5.11 2.04 3.36
CA VAL A 264 -5.71 1.89 4.70
C VAL A 264 -7.22 2.16 4.71
N LEU A 265 -7.73 3.05 3.84
CA LEU A 265 -9.16 3.30 3.73
C LEU A 265 -9.88 2.08 3.13
N LEU A 266 -9.30 1.49 2.09
CA LEU A 266 -9.81 0.24 1.50
C LEU A 266 -9.79 -0.92 2.50
N GLU A 267 -8.75 -1.00 3.34
CA GLU A 267 -8.66 -1.99 4.42
C GLU A 267 -9.84 -1.86 5.40
N GLY A 268 -10.15 -0.64 5.82
CA GLY A 268 -11.32 -0.35 6.66
C GLY A 268 -12.65 -0.68 5.97
N MET A 269 -12.81 -0.27 4.71
CA MET A 269 -13.98 -0.54 3.89
C MET A 269 -14.21 -2.05 3.69
N ALA A 270 -13.14 -2.80 3.39
CA ALA A 270 -13.18 -4.26 3.24
C ALA A 270 -13.52 -4.97 4.56
N ALA A 271 -13.01 -4.47 5.68
CA ALA A 271 -13.37 -4.95 7.01
C ALA A 271 -14.84 -4.67 7.38
N GLY A 272 -15.53 -3.82 6.62
CA GLY A 272 -16.87 -3.35 6.94
C GLY A 272 -16.89 -2.35 8.08
N THR A 273 -15.85 -1.53 8.19
CA THR A 273 -15.69 -0.48 9.20
C THR A 273 -15.91 0.87 8.54
N PRO A 274 -16.81 1.72 9.05
CA PRO A 274 -16.98 3.09 8.60
C PRO A 274 -15.65 3.85 8.63
N VAL A 275 -15.39 4.69 7.64
CA VAL A 275 -14.14 5.42 7.50
C VAL A 275 -14.36 6.92 7.68
N VAL A 276 -13.57 7.55 8.55
CA VAL A 276 -13.40 9.00 8.67
C VAL A 276 -11.95 9.32 8.29
N ALA A 277 -11.75 10.18 7.29
CA ALA A 277 -10.42 10.46 6.79
C ALA A 277 -10.26 11.93 6.38
N SER A 278 -9.01 12.40 6.27
CA SER A 278 -8.73 13.71 5.72
C SER A 278 -9.00 13.75 4.20
N ALA A 279 -9.50 14.88 3.72
CA ALA A 279 -9.82 15.14 2.30
C ALA A 279 -8.55 15.49 1.49
N ILE A 280 -7.47 14.69 1.66
CA ILE A 280 -6.23 14.84 0.90
C ILE A 280 -6.32 14.13 -0.46
N GLU A 281 -5.48 14.54 -1.40
CA GLU A 281 -5.51 14.04 -2.79
C GLU A 281 -5.44 12.51 -2.87
N GLY A 282 -4.44 11.88 -2.21
CA GLY A 282 -4.29 10.43 -2.24
C GLY A 282 -5.51 9.66 -1.73
N TYR A 283 -6.24 10.21 -0.74
CA TYR A 283 -7.44 9.56 -0.21
C TYR A 283 -8.67 9.73 -1.10
N ARG A 284 -8.75 10.84 -1.85
CA ARG A 284 -9.83 11.06 -2.83
C ARG A 284 -9.77 10.12 -4.04
N ASN A 285 -8.62 9.50 -4.30
CA ASN A 285 -8.51 8.44 -5.31
C ASN A 285 -9.37 7.21 -4.94
N VAL A 286 -9.50 6.96 -3.66
CA VAL A 286 -10.19 5.80 -3.10
C VAL A 286 -11.58 6.14 -2.57
N ALA A 287 -11.69 7.16 -1.71
CA ALA A 287 -12.89 7.48 -0.97
C ALA A 287 -13.71 8.61 -1.63
N ARG A 288 -15.03 8.41 -1.69
CA ARG A 288 -16.02 9.40 -2.15
C ARG A 288 -16.70 10.01 -0.93
N ALA A 289 -16.55 11.33 -0.78
CA ALA A 289 -17.09 12.07 0.37
C ALA A 289 -18.60 11.86 0.56
N ASP A 290 -19.00 11.57 1.80
CA ASP A 290 -20.39 11.30 2.24
C ASP A 290 -21.07 10.12 1.53
N VAL A 291 -20.35 9.35 0.71
CA VAL A 291 -20.83 8.12 0.05
C VAL A 291 -20.30 6.89 0.76
N ASP A 292 -18.98 6.66 0.72
CA ASP A 292 -18.32 5.49 1.29
C ASP A 292 -17.35 5.84 2.44
N ALA A 293 -17.10 7.13 2.67
CA ALA A 293 -16.34 7.66 3.80
C ALA A 293 -16.80 9.08 4.17
N LEU A 294 -16.55 9.51 5.40
CA LEU A 294 -16.61 10.92 5.75
C LEU A 294 -15.22 11.54 5.54
N LEU A 295 -15.12 12.50 4.63
CA LEU A 295 -13.89 13.22 4.38
C LEU A 295 -13.95 14.61 4.99
N VAL A 296 -12.95 14.95 5.81
CA VAL A 296 -12.84 16.24 6.50
C VAL A 296 -11.59 17.00 6.04
N PRO A 297 -11.55 18.34 6.13
CA PRO A 297 -10.32 19.08 5.84
C PRO A 297 -9.15 18.55 6.68
N PRO A 298 -7.95 18.41 6.09
CA PRO A 298 -6.76 18.05 6.87
C PRO A 298 -6.47 19.12 7.94
N ASP A 299 -5.93 18.71 9.07
CA ASP A 299 -5.58 19.58 10.22
C ASP A 299 -6.79 20.30 10.87
N ASP A 300 -8.01 19.89 10.58
CA ASP A 300 -9.23 20.47 11.19
C ASP A 300 -9.74 19.56 12.32
N VAL A 301 -9.31 19.89 13.54
CA VAL A 301 -9.68 19.20 14.79
C VAL A 301 -11.20 19.18 15.00
N ARG A 302 -11.90 20.29 14.66
CA ARG A 302 -13.35 20.41 14.87
C ARG A 302 -14.13 19.54 13.88
N ALA A 303 -13.79 19.65 12.60
CA ALA A 303 -14.42 18.82 11.56
C ALA A 303 -14.19 17.34 11.81
N LEU A 304 -12.98 16.94 12.24
CA LEU A 304 -12.66 15.56 12.58
C LEU A 304 -13.49 15.04 13.76
N ARG A 305 -13.55 15.82 14.85
CA ARG A 305 -14.39 15.50 16.01
C ARG A 305 -15.86 15.32 15.62
N ASP A 306 -16.40 16.25 14.84
CA ASP A 306 -17.81 16.24 14.48
C ASP A 306 -18.15 15.08 13.54
N ALA A 307 -17.24 14.70 12.63
CA ALA A 307 -17.37 13.50 11.80
C ALA A 307 -17.33 12.22 12.64
N LEU A 308 -16.41 12.10 13.59
CA LEU A 308 -16.38 10.97 14.53
C LEU A 308 -17.67 10.88 15.34
N ARG A 309 -18.16 12.01 15.88
CA ARG A 309 -19.42 12.06 16.60
C ARG A 309 -20.59 11.54 15.75
N ARG A 310 -20.72 12.01 14.50
CA ARG A 310 -21.75 11.54 13.58
C ARG A 310 -21.71 10.02 13.40
N VAL A 311 -20.54 9.43 13.23
CA VAL A 311 -20.39 7.98 13.08
C VAL A 311 -20.76 7.25 14.39
N PHE A 312 -20.41 7.77 15.56
CA PHE A 312 -20.77 7.14 16.83
C PHE A 312 -22.29 7.22 17.11
N ASP A 313 -22.93 8.32 16.73
CA ASP A 313 -24.33 8.59 17.09
C ASP A 313 -25.35 8.03 16.10
N ASP A 314 -25.00 7.89 14.81
CA ASP A 314 -25.93 7.56 13.74
C ASP A 314 -25.64 6.15 13.18
N ALA A 315 -26.45 5.18 13.60
CA ALA A 315 -26.37 3.80 13.14
C ALA A 315 -26.71 3.69 11.63
N ALA A 316 -27.71 4.44 11.16
CA ALA A 316 -28.11 4.41 9.75
C ALA A 316 -26.98 4.97 8.84
N LEU A 317 -26.27 5.99 9.31
CA LEU A 317 -25.07 6.49 8.62
C LEU A 317 -24.01 5.41 8.55
N ARG A 318 -23.71 4.71 9.68
CA ARG A 318 -22.73 3.61 9.67
C ARG A 318 -23.10 2.53 8.66
N ASP A 319 -24.34 2.06 8.67
CA ASP A 319 -24.81 1.00 7.77
C ASP A 319 -24.66 1.41 6.30
N ARG A 320 -25.00 2.65 5.98
CA ARG A 320 -24.84 3.21 4.63
C ARG A 320 -23.36 3.28 4.21
N LEU A 321 -22.50 3.80 5.09
CA LEU A 321 -21.05 3.90 4.80
C LEU A 321 -20.42 2.52 4.64
N VAL A 322 -20.81 1.54 5.45
CA VAL A 322 -20.35 0.16 5.36
C VAL A 322 -20.77 -0.49 4.05
N ALA A 323 -22.04 -0.37 3.67
CA ALA A 323 -22.54 -0.95 2.42
C ALA A 323 -21.82 -0.37 1.20
N ALA A 324 -21.70 0.96 1.14
CA ALA A 324 -21.01 1.65 0.04
C ALA A 324 -19.48 1.38 0.05
N GLY A 325 -18.88 1.35 1.25
CA GLY A 325 -17.47 1.07 1.42
C GLY A 325 -17.08 -0.34 0.96
N ARG A 326 -17.89 -1.36 1.28
CA ARG A 326 -17.66 -2.73 0.80
C ARG A 326 -17.71 -2.80 -0.72
N THR A 327 -18.71 -2.18 -1.35
CA THR A 327 -18.79 -2.09 -2.81
C THR A 327 -17.54 -1.41 -3.38
N ARG A 328 -17.09 -0.33 -2.74
CA ARG A 328 -15.88 0.39 -3.15
C ARG A 328 -14.61 -0.45 -3.01
N ALA A 329 -14.45 -1.19 -1.91
CA ALA A 329 -13.32 -2.10 -1.71
C ALA A 329 -13.27 -3.20 -2.79
N GLU A 330 -14.42 -3.74 -3.20
CA GLU A 330 -14.51 -4.72 -4.29
C GLU A 330 -14.09 -4.15 -5.65
N GLU A 331 -14.31 -2.86 -5.92
CA GLU A 331 -13.83 -2.20 -7.13
C GLU A 331 -12.29 -2.21 -7.20
N PHE A 332 -11.62 -2.24 -6.05
CA PHE A 332 -10.17 -2.31 -5.89
C PHE A 332 -9.67 -3.68 -5.41
N SER A 333 -10.45 -4.75 -5.60
CA SER A 333 -9.99 -6.07 -5.15
C SER A 333 -8.75 -6.51 -5.92
N MET A 334 -7.86 -7.22 -5.21
CA MET A 334 -6.65 -7.78 -5.81
C MET A 334 -6.98 -8.78 -6.93
N ALA A 335 -8.12 -9.46 -6.84
CA ALA A 335 -8.60 -10.36 -7.88
C ALA A 335 -8.86 -9.60 -9.19
N ARG A 336 -9.62 -8.50 -9.14
CA ARG A 336 -9.87 -7.65 -10.33
C ARG A 336 -8.58 -7.04 -10.87
N LEU A 337 -7.67 -6.64 -10.00
CA LEU A 337 -6.37 -6.15 -10.43
C LEU A 337 -5.58 -7.24 -11.17
N ALA A 338 -5.59 -8.46 -10.67
CA ALA A 338 -4.92 -9.60 -11.30
C ALA A 338 -5.50 -9.91 -12.68
N GLU A 339 -6.83 -9.89 -12.85
CA GLU A 339 -7.49 -10.05 -14.15
C GLU A 339 -7.00 -8.99 -15.16
N ARG A 340 -6.92 -7.71 -14.76
CA ARG A 340 -6.44 -6.63 -15.62
C ARG A 340 -4.94 -6.77 -15.98
N TYR A 341 -4.12 -7.25 -15.05
CA TYR A 341 -2.73 -7.56 -15.36
C TYR A 341 -2.60 -8.76 -16.27
N LEU A 342 -3.41 -9.80 -16.10
CA LEU A 342 -3.43 -10.96 -16.99
C LEU A 342 -3.78 -10.54 -18.43
N GLU A 343 -4.84 -9.76 -18.62
CA GLU A 343 -5.18 -9.17 -19.92
C GLU A 343 -4.03 -8.35 -20.54
N LEU A 344 -3.29 -7.61 -19.71
CA LEU A 344 -2.13 -6.85 -20.16
C LEU A 344 -0.98 -7.78 -20.59
N TYR A 345 -0.71 -8.85 -19.82
CA TYR A 345 0.34 -9.83 -20.14
C TYR A 345 0.01 -10.59 -21.42
N GLU A 346 -1.23 -11.04 -21.58
CA GLU A 346 -1.69 -11.73 -22.78
C GLU A 346 -1.51 -10.88 -24.04
N ARG A 347 -1.87 -9.60 -23.98
CA ARG A 347 -1.65 -8.65 -25.10
C ARG A 347 -0.17 -8.48 -25.48
N ILE A 348 0.73 -8.55 -24.49
CA ILE A 348 2.18 -8.41 -24.70
C ILE A 348 2.77 -9.71 -25.28
N LEU A 349 2.29 -10.86 -24.85
CA LEU A 349 2.80 -12.17 -25.24
C LEU A 349 2.26 -12.66 -26.57
N VAL A 350 1.07 -12.21 -26.99
CA VAL A 350 0.54 -12.53 -28.31
C VAL A 350 1.27 -11.70 -29.37
N PRO A 351 1.96 -12.32 -30.34
CA PRO A 351 2.58 -11.56 -31.42
C PRO A 351 1.50 -10.77 -32.19
N VAL A 352 1.71 -9.47 -32.37
CA VAL A 352 0.93 -8.69 -33.33
C VAL A 352 1.17 -9.34 -34.71
N ARG A 353 0.15 -10.01 -35.27
CA ARG A 353 0.18 -10.60 -36.61
C ARG A 353 0.15 -9.51 -37.68
#